data_3bcbbd8aa01962f13bc5497b1fbc45fe
#
_entry.id   3bcbbd8aa01962f13bc5497b1fbc45fe
#
_cell.length_a   1.000
_cell.length_b   1.000
_cell.length_c   1.000
_cell.angle_alpha   90.00
_cell.angle_beta   90.00
_cell.angle_gamma   90.00
#
_symmetry.space_group_name_H-M   'P 1'
#
loop_
_entity.id
_entity.type
_entity.pdbx_description
1 polymer ?
#
loop_
_entity_poly.entity_id
_entity_poly.type
_entity_poly.pdbx_seq_one_letter_code
_entity_poly.pdbx_strand_id
1 'polypeptide(L)'
;MTRDTSDTLARCAPVLSAVAIAIAAACGPALAQDRSAADASNCTVQADLARFDLPLTNLAHRLAAGMPVKIVAIGSSSTSGFGASSPANTYPSRLEAELRQHFPGHALTVVNRGVNNEEVSNMLVRFETAVVSERPHLVIWQFGSNALMHDKALDPGLIAAGIARLKAIGADVVLMDPQYAPRVLAKPAHEAVVALFARAAKENRVDLLRRFDLMRHWHEVEGLPFETFEIWDGLHLNDWGYACVAKSLGVAIAEAASRPTAKVAVSTRATAKVAGSGRRHLAAGH
;
A
#
# COMPACT_ATOMS: atom_id res chain seq x y z
N MET A 1 77.82 19.82 53.98
CA MET A 1 77.64 20.10 55.41
C MET A 1 76.29 19.54 55.81
N THR A 2 76.38 18.50 56.54
CA THR A 2 75.75 18.11 57.82
C THR A 2 74.28 17.72 57.67
N ARG A 3 74.05 16.41 57.78
CA ARG A 3 73.63 15.66 58.98
C ARG A 3 72.15 15.89 59.33
N ASP A 4 71.35 15.06 59.76
CA ASP A 4 71.42 13.64 60.23
C ASP A 4 70.07 13.31 60.85
N THR A 5 69.87 12.05 60.97
CA THR A 5 69.14 11.28 61.99
C THR A 5 67.60 11.20 61.92
N SER A 6 67.15 10.03 61.63
CA SER A 6 66.53 9.01 62.54
C SER A 6 65.28 9.48 63.31
N ASP A 7 64.16 8.84 63.17
CA ASP A 7 63.82 7.80 64.15
C ASP A 7 62.57 7.06 63.82
N THR A 8 62.62 5.80 64.12
CA THR A 8 61.68 4.71 64.06
C THR A 8 60.53 4.91 65.03
N LEU A 9 59.32 4.68 64.67
CA LEU A 9 58.34 4.02 65.57
C LEU A 9 57.22 3.33 64.79
N ALA A 10 57.18 2.01 64.92
CA ALA A 10 56.14 1.10 64.52
C ALA A 10 54.87 1.34 65.32
N ARG A 11 53.70 1.36 64.62
CA ARG A 11 52.41 1.04 65.27
C ARG A 11 51.47 0.33 64.31
N CYS A 12 50.96 -0.74 64.81
CA CYS A 12 50.05 -1.68 64.24
C CYS A 12 48.79 -1.05 63.58
N ALA A 13 48.47 -1.51 62.41
CA ALA A 13 47.19 -1.27 61.75
C ALA A 13 46.13 -2.31 62.13
N PRO A 14 44.85 -2.00 62.11
CA PRO A 14 43.83 -2.99 61.95
C PRO A 14 43.44 -3.12 60.48
N VAL A 15 43.37 -4.35 60.02
CA VAL A 15 42.86 -4.79 58.72
C VAL A 15 41.35 -4.56 58.69
N LEU A 16 40.89 -3.60 57.88
CA LEU A 16 39.51 -3.45 57.51
C LEU A 16 39.33 -4.08 56.12
N SER A 17 38.75 -5.28 56.13
CA SER A 17 38.32 -5.96 54.91
C SER A 17 37.16 -5.18 54.26
N ALA A 18 37.44 -4.46 53.19
CA ALA A 18 36.41 -3.89 52.34
C ALA A 18 35.88 -4.97 51.40
N VAL A 19 34.68 -5.46 51.67
CA VAL A 19 33.91 -6.29 50.76
C VAL A 19 33.45 -5.41 49.63
N ALA A 20 34.12 -5.48 48.48
CA ALA A 20 33.67 -4.83 47.25
C ALA A 20 32.51 -5.67 46.68
N ILE A 21 31.28 -5.19 46.87
CA ILE A 21 30.09 -5.73 46.17
C ILE A 21 30.18 -5.24 44.74
N ALA A 22 30.64 -6.08 43.81
CA ALA A 22 30.56 -5.83 42.37
C ALA A 22 29.08 -5.95 41.95
N ILE A 23 28.40 -4.80 41.83
CA ILE A 23 27.10 -4.74 41.15
C ILE A 23 27.41 -4.85 39.64
N ALA A 24 27.32 -6.09 39.13
CA ALA A 24 27.30 -6.29 37.67
C ALA A 24 25.99 -5.70 37.13
N ALA A 25 26.09 -4.48 36.61
CA ALA A 25 25.02 -3.91 35.78
C ALA A 25 24.93 -4.79 34.52
N ALA A 26 24.00 -5.74 34.53
CA ALA A 26 23.58 -6.45 33.34
C ALA A 26 22.89 -5.42 32.42
N CYS A 27 23.67 -4.74 31.57
CA CYS A 27 23.17 -4.11 30.36
C CYS A 27 22.73 -5.23 29.41
N GLY A 28 21.55 -5.76 29.65
CA GLY A 28 20.84 -6.53 28.62
C GLY A 28 20.65 -5.62 27.41
N PRO A 29 20.76 -6.11 26.17
CA PRO A 29 20.33 -5.32 25.02
C PRO A 29 18.88 -4.94 25.28
N ALA A 30 18.63 -3.63 25.44
CA ALA A 30 17.29 -3.11 25.38
C ALA A 30 16.76 -3.53 24.03
N LEU A 31 15.87 -4.52 24.02
CA LEU A 31 15.02 -4.82 22.90
C LEU A 31 14.33 -3.49 22.62
N ALA A 32 14.79 -2.78 21.61
CA ALA A 32 14.05 -1.76 20.93
C ALA A 32 12.85 -2.49 20.33
N GLN A 33 11.90 -2.84 21.19
CA GLN A 33 10.64 -3.40 20.79
C GLN A 33 9.98 -2.41 19.88
N ASP A 34 9.74 -2.88 18.75
CA ASP A 34 9.01 -2.36 17.61
C ASP A 34 7.73 -1.62 18.07
N ARG A 35 7.91 -0.41 18.59
CA ARG A 35 6.78 0.47 18.96
C ARG A 35 5.95 0.83 17.73
N SER A 36 6.54 0.76 16.53
CA SER A 36 5.86 1.06 15.28
C SER A 36 4.81 0.02 14.88
N ALA A 37 5.03 -1.26 15.20
CA ALA A 37 4.06 -2.31 14.91
C ALA A 37 2.88 -2.29 15.89
N ALA A 38 3.10 -1.92 17.17
CA ALA A 38 2.03 -1.80 18.16
C ALA A 38 1.12 -0.60 17.92
N ASP A 39 1.66 0.50 17.38
CA ASP A 39 0.86 1.71 17.11
C ASP A 39 -0.04 1.56 15.87
N ALA A 40 0.35 0.77 14.87
CA ALA A 40 -0.47 0.50 13.69
C ALA A 40 -1.76 -0.31 14.00
N SER A 41 -1.82 -1.00 15.15
CA SER A 41 -3.02 -1.72 15.60
C SER A 41 -4.20 -0.79 15.90
N ASN A 42 -3.93 0.47 16.21
CA ASN A 42 -4.93 1.46 16.60
C ASN A 42 -5.54 2.22 15.40
N CYS A 43 -5.13 1.92 14.17
CA CYS A 43 -5.73 2.52 12.99
C CYS A 43 -7.15 1.98 12.77
N THR A 44 -8.14 2.85 12.89
CA THR A 44 -9.53 2.54 12.56
C THR A 44 -9.75 2.71 11.06
N VAL A 45 -10.15 1.62 10.39
CA VAL A 45 -10.51 1.70 8.96
C VAL A 45 -11.94 2.20 8.83
N GLN A 46 -12.11 3.32 8.16
CA GLN A 46 -13.43 3.86 7.85
C GLN A 46 -13.98 3.13 6.62
N ALA A 47 -15.02 2.31 6.82
CA ALA A 47 -15.55 1.43 5.78
C ALA A 47 -15.96 2.18 4.49
N ASP A 48 -16.52 3.38 4.60
CA ASP A 48 -16.93 4.19 3.45
C ASP A 48 -15.74 4.77 2.66
N LEU A 49 -14.60 5.01 3.33
CA LEU A 49 -13.38 5.52 2.70
C LEU A 49 -12.48 4.39 2.19
N ALA A 50 -12.55 3.21 2.80
CA ALA A 50 -11.83 2.00 2.41
C ALA A 50 -12.70 1.09 1.52
N ARG A 51 -13.37 1.68 0.53
CA ARG A 51 -14.26 0.97 -0.39
C ARG A 51 -14.01 1.40 -1.82
N PHE A 52 -13.99 0.42 -2.72
CA PHE A 52 -13.94 0.65 -4.16
C PHE A 52 -15.35 0.62 -4.77
N ASP A 53 -15.53 1.32 -5.89
CA ASP A 53 -16.83 1.38 -6.57
C ASP A 53 -17.07 0.14 -7.45
N LEU A 54 -15.98 -0.44 -8.00
CA LEU A 54 -16.02 -1.53 -8.95
C LEU A 54 -15.48 -2.83 -8.33
N PRO A 55 -15.89 -4.00 -8.83
CA PRO A 55 -15.26 -5.27 -8.46
C PRO A 55 -13.89 -5.41 -9.13
N LEU A 56 -12.91 -5.95 -8.40
CA LEU A 56 -11.59 -6.32 -8.92
C LEU A 56 -11.66 -7.69 -9.60
N THR A 57 -12.13 -7.70 -10.83
CA THR A 57 -12.57 -8.94 -11.54
C THR A 57 -11.41 -9.88 -11.84
N ASN A 58 -10.26 -9.34 -12.29
CA ASN A 58 -9.09 -10.17 -12.62
C ASN A 58 -8.48 -10.79 -11.36
N LEU A 59 -8.39 -9.98 -10.31
CA LEU A 59 -7.92 -10.44 -9.00
C LEU A 59 -8.86 -11.53 -8.44
N ALA A 60 -10.18 -11.29 -8.46
CA ALA A 60 -11.19 -12.23 -7.99
C ALA A 60 -11.10 -13.58 -8.70
N HIS A 61 -10.95 -13.58 -10.03
CA HIS A 61 -10.80 -14.82 -10.83
C HIS A 61 -9.54 -15.59 -10.44
N ARG A 62 -8.42 -14.90 -10.20
CA ARG A 62 -7.17 -15.55 -9.81
C ARG A 62 -7.29 -16.19 -8.44
N LEU A 63 -7.86 -15.48 -7.47
CA LEU A 63 -8.11 -15.99 -6.13
C LEU A 63 -9.06 -17.20 -6.16
N ALA A 64 -10.18 -17.10 -6.85
CA ALA A 64 -11.14 -18.20 -6.98
C ALA A 64 -10.55 -19.46 -7.63
N ALA A 65 -9.56 -19.31 -8.51
CA ALA A 65 -8.86 -20.41 -9.15
C ALA A 65 -7.66 -20.93 -8.31
N GLY A 66 -7.41 -20.40 -7.13
CA GLY A 66 -6.26 -20.77 -6.29
C GLY A 66 -4.90 -20.47 -6.94
N MET A 67 -4.87 -19.56 -7.92
CA MET A 67 -3.66 -19.23 -8.67
C MET A 67 -2.87 -18.10 -7.98
N PRO A 68 -1.53 -18.06 -8.15
CA PRO A 68 -0.71 -16.99 -7.59
C PRO A 68 -1.17 -15.60 -8.06
N VAL A 69 -1.19 -14.64 -7.14
CA VAL A 69 -1.56 -13.24 -7.38
C VAL A 69 -0.32 -12.37 -7.30
N LYS A 70 -0.15 -11.50 -8.30
CA LYS A 70 0.87 -10.46 -8.27
C LYS A 70 0.20 -9.08 -8.39
N ILE A 71 0.55 -8.18 -7.47
CA ILE A 71 0.14 -6.79 -7.44
C ILE A 71 1.38 -5.94 -7.67
N VAL A 72 1.29 -4.90 -8.49
CA VAL A 72 2.36 -3.91 -8.65
C VAL A 72 1.89 -2.59 -8.10
N ALA A 73 2.65 -2.04 -7.17
CA ALA A 73 2.49 -0.67 -6.68
C ALA A 73 3.51 0.22 -7.41
N ILE A 74 3.04 1.06 -8.32
CA ILE A 74 3.87 2.04 -9.01
C ILE A 74 3.51 3.45 -8.56
N GLY A 75 4.51 4.29 -8.38
CA GLY A 75 4.31 5.65 -7.89
C GLY A 75 5.61 6.38 -7.57
N SER A 76 5.47 7.47 -6.85
CA SER A 76 6.58 8.32 -6.43
C SER A 76 7.14 7.93 -5.05
N SER A 77 7.65 8.90 -4.30
CA SER A 77 8.24 8.73 -2.96
C SER A 77 7.29 8.09 -1.95
N SER A 78 5.98 8.37 -2.00
CA SER A 78 5.00 7.70 -1.14
C SER A 78 4.92 6.19 -1.42
N THR A 79 5.16 5.76 -2.67
CA THR A 79 5.16 4.33 -3.02
C THR A 79 6.52 3.70 -2.73
N SER A 80 7.64 4.42 -3.01
CA SER A 80 8.97 3.92 -2.65
C SER A 80 9.13 3.72 -1.15
N GLY A 81 8.38 4.49 -0.34
CA GLY A 81 8.38 4.40 1.11
C GLY A 81 9.29 5.43 1.79
N PHE A 82 9.44 6.63 1.18
CA PHE A 82 10.17 7.71 1.85
C PHE A 82 9.47 8.08 3.16
N GLY A 83 10.21 8.11 4.26
CA GLY A 83 9.69 8.32 5.62
C GLY A 83 9.40 7.03 6.40
N ALA A 84 9.36 5.88 5.74
CA ALA A 84 9.30 4.59 6.44
C ALA A 84 10.64 4.27 7.11
N SER A 85 10.61 3.73 8.33
CA SER A 85 11.82 3.37 9.09
C SER A 85 12.57 2.18 8.50
N SER A 86 11.89 1.36 7.68
CA SER A 86 12.46 0.21 6.98
C SER A 86 11.66 -0.14 5.73
N PRO A 87 12.23 -0.91 4.78
CA PRO A 87 11.48 -1.41 3.62
C PRO A 87 10.22 -2.22 3.98
N ALA A 88 10.21 -2.91 5.12
CA ALA A 88 9.06 -3.67 5.60
C ALA A 88 7.90 -2.77 6.04
N ASN A 89 8.18 -1.51 6.36
CA ASN A 89 7.19 -0.53 6.84
C ASN A 89 6.60 0.34 5.74
N THR A 90 7.01 0.15 4.48
CA THR A 90 6.37 0.81 3.33
C THR A 90 4.95 0.28 3.11
N TYR A 91 4.04 1.10 2.55
CA TYR A 91 2.67 0.61 2.35
C TYR A 91 2.60 -0.62 1.42
N PRO A 92 3.42 -0.80 0.38
CA PRO A 92 3.35 -2.02 -0.43
C PRO A 92 3.72 -3.29 0.34
N SER A 93 4.75 -3.22 1.20
CA SER A 93 5.14 -4.37 2.04
C SER A 93 4.08 -4.70 3.09
N ARG A 94 3.52 -3.69 3.74
CA ARG A 94 2.44 -3.87 4.70
C ARG A 94 1.15 -4.35 4.05
N LEU A 95 0.85 -3.89 2.84
CA LEU A 95 -0.30 -4.38 2.07
C LEU A 95 -0.18 -5.86 1.75
N GLU A 96 1.02 -6.33 1.42
CA GLU A 96 1.25 -7.77 1.22
C GLU A 96 0.90 -8.56 2.49
N ALA A 97 1.32 -8.08 3.65
CA ALA A 97 1.01 -8.71 4.93
C ALA A 97 -0.50 -8.68 5.24
N GLU A 98 -1.17 -7.56 5.02
CA GLU A 98 -2.63 -7.42 5.18
C GLU A 98 -3.40 -8.39 4.26
N LEU A 99 -3.04 -8.42 2.97
CA LEU A 99 -3.72 -9.28 2.01
C LEU A 99 -3.52 -10.77 2.28
N ARG A 100 -2.38 -11.17 2.85
CA ARG A 100 -2.17 -12.55 3.32
C ARG A 100 -3.09 -12.94 4.46
N GLN A 101 -3.51 -11.98 5.30
CA GLN A 101 -4.51 -12.22 6.34
C GLN A 101 -5.91 -12.34 5.76
N HIS A 102 -6.26 -11.53 4.76
CA HIS A 102 -7.56 -11.59 4.07
C HIS A 102 -7.71 -12.84 3.19
N PHE A 103 -6.62 -13.33 2.60
CA PHE A 103 -6.59 -14.47 1.67
C PHE A 103 -5.62 -15.54 2.14
N PRO A 104 -5.89 -16.21 3.28
CA PRO A 104 -5.00 -17.23 3.81
C PRO A 104 -4.85 -18.39 2.82
N GLY A 105 -3.61 -18.87 2.67
CA GLY A 105 -3.30 -19.97 1.75
C GLY A 105 -3.07 -19.57 0.28
N HIS A 106 -3.28 -18.30 -0.08
CA HIS A 106 -2.99 -17.82 -1.43
C HIS A 106 -1.53 -17.34 -1.55
N ALA A 107 -0.86 -17.72 -2.62
CA ALA A 107 0.42 -17.15 -2.99
C ALA A 107 0.21 -15.73 -3.52
N LEU A 108 0.54 -14.73 -2.72
CA LEU A 108 0.31 -13.31 -3.02
C LEU A 108 1.61 -12.53 -2.85
N THR A 109 1.90 -11.66 -3.82
CA THR A 109 3.09 -10.79 -3.81
C THR A 109 2.71 -9.38 -4.22
N VAL A 110 3.21 -8.38 -3.47
CA VAL A 110 3.12 -6.96 -3.81
C VAL A 110 4.50 -6.43 -4.16
N VAL A 111 4.70 -6.08 -5.43
CA VAL A 111 5.97 -5.55 -5.95
C VAL A 111 5.97 -4.04 -5.85
N ASN A 112 6.90 -3.50 -5.08
CA ASN A 112 7.10 -2.05 -4.98
C ASN A 112 7.92 -1.55 -6.18
N ARG A 113 7.31 -0.66 -6.98
CA ARG A 113 7.91 0.05 -8.13
C ARG A 113 7.82 1.57 -7.96
N GLY A 114 7.91 2.04 -6.72
CA GLY A 114 8.02 3.47 -6.40
C GLY A 114 9.41 4.01 -6.71
N VAL A 115 9.47 5.21 -7.28
CA VAL A 115 10.72 5.97 -7.50
C VAL A 115 10.50 7.41 -7.06
N ASN A 116 11.39 7.91 -6.20
CA ASN A 116 11.26 9.25 -5.65
C ASN A 116 11.19 10.32 -6.74
N ASN A 117 10.40 11.35 -6.48
CA ASN A 117 10.27 12.55 -7.32
C ASN A 117 9.71 12.29 -8.74
N GLU A 118 9.13 11.13 -9.02
CA GLU A 118 8.51 10.87 -10.32
C GLU A 118 7.14 11.52 -10.46
N GLU A 119 6.86 11.95 -11.68
CA GLU A 119 5.57 12.41 -12.18
C GLU A 119 4.99 11.36 -13.14
N VAL A 120 3.74 11.59 -13.61
CA VAL A 120 3.04 10.68 -14.53
C VAL A 120 3.89 10.36 -15.77
N SER A 121 4.50 11.37 -16.39
CA SER A 121 5.33 11.19 -17.59
C SER A 121 6.52 10.28 -17.36
N ASN A 122 7.22 10.42 -16.23
CA ASN A 122 8.35 9.57 -15.88
C ASN A 122 7.90 8.11 -15.67
N MET A 123 6.80 7.90 -14.98
CA MET A 123 6.23 6.57 -14.74
C MET A 123 5.84 5.88 -16.04
N LEU A 124 5.21 6.62 -16.98
CA LEU A 124 4.81 6.08 -18.29
C LEU A 124 5.99 5.59 -19.15
N VAL A 125 7.14 6.25 -19.06
CA VAL A 125 8.36 5.82 -19.76
C VAL A 125 8.80 4.42 -19.32
N ARG A 126 8.68 4.12 -18.03
CA ARG A 126 9.13 2.83 -17.47
C ARG A 126 8.01 1.81 -17.26
N PHE A 127 6.77 2.06 -17.72
CA PHE A 127 5.68 1.11 -17.55
C PHE A 127 6.00 -0.28 -18.10
N GLU A 128 6.70 -0.36 -19.23
CA GLU A 128 7.07 -1.65 -19.82
C GLU A 128 7.95 -2.48 -18.88
N THR A 129 9.01 -1.88 -18.38
CA THR A 129 9.99 -2.58 -17.53
C THR A 129 9.56 -2.70 -16.08
N ALA A 130 8.79 -1.74 -15.57
CA ALA A 130 8.42 -1.71 -14.16
C ALA A 130 7.07 -2.39 -13.86
N VAL A 131 6.17 -2.47 -14.85
CA VAL A 131 4.81 -2.97 -14.63
C VAL A 131 4.48 -4.12 -15.57
N VAL A 132 4.58 -3.93 -16.91
CA VAL A 132 4.13 -4.92 -17.88
C VAL A 132 4.93 -6.22 -17.79
N SER A 133 6.26 -6.12 -17.64
CA SER A 133 7.15 -7.26 -17.45
C SER A 133 6.83 -8.11 -16.22
N GLU A 134 6.23 -7.50 -15.20
CA GLU A 134 5.79 -8.19 -13.98
C GLU A 134 4.51 -9.01 -14.16
N ARG A 135 3.74 -8.75 -15.23
CA ARG A 135 2.45 -9.41 -15.50
C ARG A 135 1.51 -9.34 -14.29
N PRO A 136 1.21 -8.15 -13.76
CA PRO A 136 0.36 -7.99 -12.57
C PRO A 136 -1.10 -8.32 -12.86
N HIS A 137 -1.83 -8.70 -11.81
CA HIS A 137 -3.29 -8.88 -11.84
C HIS A 137 -4.03 -7.65 -11.31
N LEU A 138 -3.33 -6.84 -10.50
CA LEU A 138 -3.77 -5.54 -10.01
C LEU A 138 -2.58 -4.57 -10.04
N VAL A 139 -2.84 -3.34 -10.46
CA VAL A 139 -1.87 -2.23 -10.37
C VAL A 139 -2.44 -1.13 -9.49
N ILE A 140 -1.68 -0.73 -8.48
CA ILE A 140 -1.93 0.46 -7.68
C ILE A 140 -1.03 1.56 -8.23
N TRP A 141 -1.62 2.63 -8.76
CA TRP A 141 -0.88 3.73 -9.39
C TRP A 141 -1.04 5.02 -8.59
N GLN A 142 0.03 5.40 -7.87
CA GLN A 142 0.07 6.60 -7.03
C GLN A 142 0.83 7.72 -7.75
N PHE A 143 0.23 8.92 -7.84
CA PHE A 143 0.85 10.11 -8.43
C PHE A 143 0.18 11.40 -7.92
N GLY A 144 0.56 12.57 -8.46
CA GLY A 144 -0.10 13.86 -8.28
C GLY A 144 0.58 14.78 -7.27
N SER A 145 1.16 14.26 -6.18
CA SER A 145 1.80 15.10 -5.16
C SER A 145 3.00 15.90 -5.71
N ASN A 146 3.85 15.29 -6.54
CA ASN A 146 4.99 15.99 -7.12
C ASN A 146 4.56 17.08 -8.12
N ALA A 147 3.52 16.83 -8.91
CA ALA A 147 2.97 17.86 -9.77
C ALA A 147 2.51 19.09 -8.97
N LEU A 148 1.83 18.87 -7.83
CA LEU A 148 1.47 19.94 -6.90
C LEU A 148 2.72 20.65 -6.33
N MET A 149 3.72 19.89 -5.88
CA MET A 149 4.95 20.49 -5.31
C MET A 149 5.70 21.35 -6.32
N HIS A 150 5.68 20.97 -7.61
CA HIS A 150 6.35 21.67 -8.70
C HIS A 150 5.44 22.69 -9.42
N ASP A 151 4.21 22.94 -8.92
CA ASP A 151 3.22 23.82 -9.51
C ASP A 151 2.90 23.48 -10.99
N LYS A 152 2.85 22.18 -11.30
CA LYS A 152 2.57 21.65 -12.62
C LYS A 152 1.15 21.11 -12.70
N ALA A 153 0.50 21.32 -13.84
CA ALA A 153 -0.78 20.70 -14.14
C ALA A 153 -0.60 19.20 -14.44
N LEU A 154 -1.53 18.39 -13.97
CA LEU A 154 -1.65 17.00 -14.41
C LEU A 154 -2.36 16.96 -15.76
N ASP A 155 -1.82 16.18 -16.69
CA ASP A 155 -2.42 15.94 -18.01
C ASP A 155 -3.40 14.75 -17.95
N PRO A 156 -4.72 15.00 -18.09
CA PRO A 156 -5.71 13.92 -18.09
C PRO A 156 -5.52 12.91 -19.22
N GLY A 157 -4.98 13.34 -20.37
CA GLY A 157 -4.69 12.47 -21.51
C GLY A 157 -3.60 11.47 -21.21
N LEU A 158 -2.51 11.88 -20.55
CA LEU A 158 -1.45 10.98 -20.10
C LEU A 158 -1.96 9.98 -19.05
N ILE A 159 -2.82 10.42 -18.15
CA ILE A 159 -3.43 9.54 -17.14
C ILE A 159 -4.31 8.49 -17.82
N ALA A 160 -5.20 8.91 -18.73
CA ALA A 160 -6.08 8.01 -19.47
C ALA A 160 -5.28 7.00 -20.33
N ALA A 161 -4.21 7.45 -21.01
CA ALA A 161 -3.33 6.57 -21.78
C ALA A 161 -2.63 5.54 -20.89
N GLY A 162 -2.16 5.95 -19.71
CA GLY A 162 -1.58 5.03 -18.73
C GLY A 162 -2.58 3.97 -18.26
N ILE A 163 -3.79 4.38 -17.87
CA ILE A 163 -4.85 3.46 -17.46
C ILE A 163 -5.18 2.48 -18.60
N ALA A 164 -5.31 2.96 -19.84
CA ALA A 164 -5.60 2.12 -20.99
C ALA A 164 -4.51 1.04 -21.20
N ARG A 165 -3.22 1.39 -21.05
CA ARG A 165 -2.11 0.43 -21.12
C ARG A 165 -2.21 -0.65 -20.03
N LEU A 166 -2.53 -0.25 -18.79
CA LEU A 166 -2.67 -1.19 -17.67
C LEU A 166 -3.86 -2.13 -17.87
N LYS A 167 -4.98 -1.63 -18.36
CA LYS A 167 -6.14 -2.47 -18.71
C LYS A 167 -5.87 -3.41 -19.88
N ALA A 168 -5.09 -2.99 -20.86
CA ALA A 168 -4.74 -3.81 -22.02
C ALA A 168 -3.93 -5.06 -21.66
N ILE A 169 -3.18 -5.06 -20.57
CA ILE A 169 -2.49 -6.25 -20.05
C ILE A 169 -3.37 -7.13 -19.15
N GLY A 170 -4.65 -6.81 -19.01
CA GLY A 170 -5.60 -7.57 -18.18
C GLY A 170 -5.46 -7.32 -16.68
N ALA A 171 -4.85 -6.21 -16.25
CA ALA A 171 -4.78 -5.86 -14.83
C ALA A 171 -6.01 -5.06 -14.39
N ASP A 172 -6.49 -5.31 -13.18
CA ASP A 172 -7.33 -4.34 -12.47
C ASP A 172 -6.48 -3.11 -12.11
N VAL A 173 -7.08 -1.92 -12.03
CA VAL A 173 -6.36 -0.68 -11.77
C VAL A 173 -7.02 0.07 -10.61
N VAL A 174 -6.20 0.44 -9.63
CA VAL A 174 -6.56 1.34 -8.53
C VAL A 174 -5.66 2.57 -8.60
N LEU A 175 -6.24 3.73 -8.75
CA LEU A 175 -5.55 5.00 -8.58
C LEU A 175 -5.41 5.32 -7.09
N MET A 176 -4.37 6.04 -6.71
CA MET A 176 -4.20 6.59 -5.37
C MET A 176 -3.87 8.08 -5.49
N ASP A 177 -4.76 8.92 -4.99
CA ASP A 177 -4.65 10.37 -5.01
C ASP A 177 -3.56 10.92 -4.04
N PRO A 178 -3.25 12.23 -4.07
CA PRO A 178 -2.32 12.86 -3.13
C PRO A 178 -2.71 12.63 -1.66
N GLN A 179 -1.75 12.78 -0.78
CA GLN A 179 -1.96 12.79 0.67
C GLN A 179 -2.60 14.11 1.13
N TYR A 180 -3.39 14.06 2.22
CA TYR A 180 -3.81 15.22 2.98
C TYR A 180 -2.69 15.61 3.93
N ALA A 181 -1.81 16.51 3.47
CA ALA A 181 -0.57 16.89 4.14
C ALA A 181 -0.37 18.40 4.11
N PRO A 182 0.27 19.03 5.10
CA PRO A 182 0.44 20.49 5.17
C PRO A 182 0.98 21.11 3.88
N ARG A 183 1.99 20.49 3.27
CA ARG A 183 2.58 20.99 2.01
C ARG A 183 1.66 20.83 0.81
N VAL A 184 0.78 19.81 0.80
CA VAL A 184 -0.24 19.64 -0.24
C VAL A 184 -1.32 20.69 -0.05
N LEU A 185 -1.82 20.88 1.16
CA LEU A 185 -2.85 21.85 1.51
C LEU A 185 -2.44 23.30 1.22
N ALA A 186 -1.15 23.59 1.34
CA ALA A 186 -0.60 24.91 0.99
C ALA A 186 -0.63 25.21 -0.51
N LYS A 187 -0.92 24.25 -1.38
CA LYS A 187 -1.00 24.43 -2.83
C LYS A 187 -2.42 24.77 -3.27
N PRO A 188 -2.66 25.93 -3.93
CA PRO A 188 -4.01 26.34 -4.34
C PRO A 188 -4.72 25.33 -5.26
N ALA A 189 -3.96 24.53 -6.00
CA ALA A 189 -4.50 23.55 -6.95
C ALA A 189 -4.88 22.20 -6.32
N HIS A 190 -4.70 21.99 -5.01
CA HIS A 190 -4.86 20.65 -4.41
C HIS A 190 -6.27 20.08 -4.58
N GLU A 191 -7.32 20.89 -4.36
CA GLU A 191 -8.70 20.40 -4.56
C GLU A 191 -9.01 20.04 -6.01
N ALA A 192 -8.50 20.84 -6.97
CA ALA A 192 -8.68 20.55 -8.39
C ALA A 192 -7.97 19.24 -8.80
N VAL A 193 -6.80 18.95 -8.20
CA VAL A 193 -6.08 17.71 -8.42
C VAL A 193 -6.85 16.52 -7.82
N VAL A 194 -7.34 16.62 -6.59
CA VAL A 194 -8.18 15.56 -5.98
C VAL A 194 -9.43 15.29 -6.82
N ALA A 195 -10.11 16.34 -7.26
CA ALA A 195 -11.29 16.22 -8.13
C ALA A 195 -10.95 15.58 -9.50
N LEU A 196 -9.74 15.81 -10.02
CA LEU A 196 -9.27 15.17 -11.26
C LEU A 196 -9.13 13.66 -11.09
N PHE A 197 -8.64 13.17 -9.96
CA PHE A 197 -8.56 11.73 -9.67
C PHE A 197 -9.94 11.07 -9.69
N ALA A 198 -10.93 11.67 -9.03
CA ALA A 198 -12.30 11.16 -9.01
C ALA A 198 -12.91 11.10 -10.43
N ARG A 199 -12.67 12.13 -11.25
CA ARG A 199 -13.10 12.14 -12.67
C ARG A 199 -12.38 11.07 -13.47
N ALA A 200 -11.04 11.00 -13.38
CA ALA A 200 -10.24 10.05 -14.13
C ALA A 200 -10.64 8.59 -13.79
N ALA A 201 -10.86 8.27 -12.51
CA ALA A 201 -11.33 6.96 -12.10
C ALA A 201 -12.70 6.61 -12.71
N LYS A 202 -13.67 7.53 -12.60
CA LYS A 202 -15.03 7.36 -13.14
C LYS A 202 -15.03 7.21 -14.66
N GLU A 203 -14.37 8.12 -15.39
CA GLU A 203 -14.35 8.14 -16.86
C GLU A 203 -13.65 6.91 -17.44
N ASN A 204 -12.59 6.44 -16.80
CA ASN A 204 -11.85 5.27 -17.25
C ASN A 204 -12.34 3.95 -16.63
N ARG A 205 -13.36 3.99 -15.76
CA ARG A 205 -13.93 2.82 -15.07
C ARG A 205 -12.82 2.02 -14.37
N VAL A 206 -12.12 2.68 -13.46
CA VAL A 206 -11.12 2.10 -12.55
C VAL A 206 -11.41 2.58 -11.13
N ASP A 207 -10.84 1.94 -10.15
CA ASP A 207 -11.04 2.31 -8.76
C ASP A 207 -10.08 3.40 -8.28
N LEU A 208 -10.43 4.02 -7.18
CA LEU A 208 -9.66 5.06 -6.51
C LEU A 208 -9.60 4.79 -5.01
N LEU A 209 -8.40 4.65 -4.47
CA LEU A 209 -8.20 4.85 -3.05
C LEU A 209 -8.17 6.36 -2.78
N ARG A 210 -9.18 6.87 -2.12
CA ARG A 210 -9.31 8.27 -1.70
C ARG A 210 -8.43 8.54 -0.49
N ARG A 211 -7.10 8.47 -0.69
CA ARG A 211 -6.12 8.67 0.38
C ARG A 211 -6.22 10.06 0.99
N PHE A 212 -6.50 11.08 0.18
CA PHE A 212 -6.72 12.44 0.66
C PHE A 212 -7.87 12.50 1.67
N ASP A 213 -9.01 11.92 1.34
CA ASP A 213 -10.17 11.89 2.24
C ASP A 213 -9.92 11.04 3.48
N LEU A 214 -9.21 9.92 3.33
CA LEU A 214 -8.83 9.05 4.44
C LEU A 214 -7.97 9.80 5.46
N MET A 215 -6.91 10.48 5.01
CA MET A 215 -6.02 11.23 5.89
C MET A 215 -6.68 12.49 6.45
N ARG A 216 -7.56 13.14 5.68
CA ARG A 216 -8.39 14.24 6.17
C ARG A 216 -9.28 13.78 7.32
N HIS A 217 -9.89 12.60 7.22
CA HIS A 217 -10.69 12.01 8.29
C HIS A 217 -9.86 11.80 9.56
N TRP A 218 -8.64 11.27 9.47
CA TRP A 218 -7.74 11.14 10.62
C TRP A 218 -7.50 12.48 11.31
N HIS A 219 -7.25 13.52 10.53
CA HIS A 219 -6.93 14.83 11.09
C HIS A 219 -8.16 15.59 11.60
N GLU A 220 -9.20 15.72 10.77
CA GLU A 220 -10.34 16.61 11.05
C GLU A 220 -11.42 15.92 11.90
N VAL A 221 -11.61 14.61 11.77
CA VAL A 221 -12.68 13.89 12.48
C VAL A 221 -12.15 13.15 13.69
N GLU A 222 -11.04 12.42 13.56
CA GLU A 222 -10.44 11.71 14.70
C GLU A 222 -9.54 12.62 15.54
N GLY A 223 -9.25 13.84 15.09
CA GLY A 223 -8.45 14.84 15.83
C GLY A 223 -6.97 14.49 15.92
N LEU A 224 -6.45 13.62 15.05
CA LEU A 224 -5.04 13.25 15.09
C LEU A 224 -4.16 14.38 14.54
N PRO A 225 -3.12 14.79 15.26
CA PRO A 225 -2.14 15.74 14.73
C PRO A 225 -1.35 15.10 13.59
N PHE A 226 -0.85 15.92 12.65
CA PHE A 226 -0.11 15.43 11.48
C PHE A 226 1.08 14.55 11.85
N GLU A 227 1.78 14.86 12.94
CA GLU A 227 2.93 14.11 13.44
C GLU A 227 2.61 12.65 13.80
N THR A 228 1.32 12.32 14.00
CA THR A 228 0.89 10.94 14.23
C THR A 228 1.08 10.08 13.00
N PHE A 229 0.87 10.62 11.81
CA PHE A 229 0.88 9.85 10.56
C PHE A 229 1.86 10.37 9.51
N GLU A 230 2.56 11.49 9.76
CA GLU A 230 3.57 12.07 8.88
C GLU A 230 4.92 12.22 9.57
N ILE A 231 5.98 12.32 8.76
CA ILE A 231 7.28 12.75 9.26
C ILE A 231 7.35 14.27 9.30
N TRP A 232 8.41 14.80 9.88
CA TRP A 232 8.65 16.23 10.08
C TRP A 232 8.61 17.12 8.83
N ASP A 233 8.63 16.53 7.64
CA ASP A 233 8.66 17.29 6.37
C ASP A 233 7.29 17.80 5.91
N GLY A 234 6.21 17.42 6.60
CA GLY A 234 4.84 17.84 6.30
C GLY A 234 4.31 17.36 4.94
N LEU A 235 4.84 16.25 4.45
CA LEU A 235 4.45 15.65 3.16
C LEU A 235 4.39 14.13 3.19
N HIS A 236 5.41 13.47 3.76
CA HIS A 236 5.53 12.02 3.68
C HIS A 236 5.03 11.34 4.94
N LEU A 237 4.46 10.16 4.74
CA LEU A 237 3.95 9.34 5.83
C LEU A 237 5.10 8.73 6.64
N ASN A 238 4.86 8.55 7.93
CA ASN A 238 5.65 7.70 8.81
C ASN A 238 5.13 6.26 8.80
N ASP A 239 5.69 5.40 9.64
CA ASP A 239 5.30 3.98 9.71
C ASP A 239 3.82 3.77 10.04
N TRP A 240 3.26 4.59 10.92
CA TRP A 240 1.83 4.53 11.27
C TRP A 240 0.95 4.88 10.07
N GLY A 241 1.23 5.99 9.41
CA GLY A 241 0.49 6.42 8.23
C GLY A 241 0.53 5.39 7.10
N TYR A 242 1.71 4.81 6.83
CA TYR A 242 1.85 3.75 5.83
C TYR A 242 1.08 2.49 6.20
N ALA A 243 1.06 2.11 7.48
CA ALA A 243 0.29 0.95 7.94
C ALA A 243 -1.21 1.17 7.77
N CYS A 244 -1.71 2.36 8.08
CA CYS A 244 -3.14 2.69 7.94
C CYS A 244 -3.58 2.76 6.47
N VAL A 245 -2.75 3.30 5.58
CA VAL A 245 -3.01 3.25 4.13
C VAL A 245 -3.03 1.80 3.64
N ALA A 246 -2.09 0.97 4.07
CA ALA A 246 -2.04 -0.44 3.69
C ALA A 246 -3.26 -1.22 4.19
N LYS A 247 -3.67 -1.01 5.43
CA LYS A 247 -4.86 -1.64 6.03
C LYS A 247 -6.13 -1.23 5.28
N SER A 248 -6.29 0.06 4.95
CA SER A 248 -7.43 0.56 4.18
C SER A 248 -7.46 -0.03 2.76
N LEU A 249 -6.30 -0.11 2.09
CA LEU A 249 -6.17 -0.80 0.80
C LEU A 249 -6.52 -2.28 0.91
N GLY A 250 -6.01 -2.97 1.94
CA GLY A 250 -6.27 -4.40 2.18
C GLY A 250 -7.76 -4.69 2.30
N VAL A 251 -8.47 -3.90 3.12
CA VAL A 251 -9.93 -4.00 3.30
C VAL A 251 -10.66 -3.74 1.98
N ALA A 252 -10.33 -2.65 1.26
CA ALA A 252 -10.97 -2.29 0.01
C ALA A 252 -10.76 -3.35 -1.09
N ILE A 253 -9.54 -3.86 -1.21
CA ILE A 253 -9.19 -4.92 -2.17
C ILE A 253 -9.92 -6.22 -1.82
N ALA A 254 -9.93 -6.62 -0.55
CA ALA A 254 -10.57 -7.85 -0.11
C ALA A 254 -12.09 -7.81 -0.35
N GLU A 255 -12.73 -6.70 -0.04
CA GLU A 255 -14.15 -6.49 -0.27
C GLU A 255 -14.47 -6.51 -1.77
N ALA A 256 -13.74 -5.74 -2.60
CA ALA A 256 -13.98 -5.65 -4.04
C ALA A 256 -13.70 -6.97 -4.79
N ALA A 257 -12.71 -7.75 -4.34
CA ALA A 257 -12.41 -9.06 -4.90
C ALA A 257 -13.45 -10.14 -4.50
N SER A 258 -14.19 -9.90 -3.42
CA SER A 258 -15.24 -10.81 -2.94
C SER A 258 -16.62 -10.54 -3.55
N ARG A 259 -16.78 -9.43 -4.28
CA ARG A 259 -18.07 -9.09 -4.93
C ARG A 259 -18.40 -10.08 -6.01
N PRO A 260 -19.68 -10.48 -6.15
CA PRO A 260 -20.10 -11.33 -7.25
C PRO A 260 -19.80 -10.66 -8.59
N THR A 261 -18.91 -11.23 -9.37
CA THR A 261 -18.77 -10.87 -10.78
C THR A 261 -19.93 -11.47 -11.53
N ALA A 262 -20.68 -10.66 -12.30
CA ALA A 262 -21.75 -11.19 -13.15
C ALA A 262 -21.14 -12.31 -14.02
N LYS A 263 -21.58 -13.55 -13.81
CA LYS A 263 -21.22 -14.67 -14.69
C LYS A 263 -21.64 -14.23 -16.08
N VAL A 264 -20.69 -14.14 -16.99
CA VAL A 264 -21.00 -14.09 -18.41
C VAL A 264 -21.81 -15.35 -18.64
N ALA A 265 -23.13 -15.21 -18.84
CA ALA A 265 -23.99 -16.30 -19.23
C ALA A 265 -23.52 -16.71 -20.63
N VAL A 266 -22.62 -17.69 -20.67
CA VAL A 266 -22.32 -18.38 -21.93
C VAL A 266 -23.64 -18.99 -22.35
N SER A 267 -24.25 -18.37 -23.37
CA SER A 267 -25.47 -18.83 -23.99
C SER A 267 -25.24 -20.25 -24.54
N THR A 268 -25.56 -21.25 -23.75
CA THR A 268 -25.69 -22.64 -24.19
C THR A 268 -26.98 -22.83 -25.02
N ARG A 269 -27.30 -21.86 -25.87
CA ARG A 269 -28.48 -21.89 -26.75
C ARG A 269 -28.07 -22.15 -28.20
N ALA A 270 -27.43 -23.28 -28.48
CA ALA A 270 -27.23 -23.72 -29.88
C ALA A 270 -26.87 -25.20 -30.02
N THR A 271 -27.61 -26.13 -29.40
CA THR A 271 -27.55 -27.56 -29.86
C THR A 271 -28.82 -28.36 -29.57
N ALA A 272 -29.97 -27.73 -29.63
CA ALA A 272 -31.24 -28.47 -29.49
C ALA A 272 -32.22 -28.20 -30.64
N LYS A 273 -31.77 -28.22 -31.90
CA LYS A 273 -32.70 -28.15 -33.05
C LYS A 273 -32.15 -28.82 -34.33
N VAL A 274 -31.62 -30.04 -34.26
CA VAL A 274 -31.44 -30.92 -35.41
C VAL A 274 -31.64 -32.37 -34.95
N ALA A 275 -32.78 -32.69 -34.41
CA ALA A 275 -33.21 -34.07 -34.24
C ALA A 275 -34.74 -34.13 -34.28
N GLY A 276 -35.33 -34.02 -35.46
CA GLY A 276 -36.78 -34.04 -35.54
C GLY A 276 -37.34 -33.71 -36.91
N SER A 277 -36.79 -34.28 -38.00
CA SER A 277 -37.48 -34.28 -39.29
C SER A 277 -36.94 -35.43 -40.13
N GLY A 278 -37.45 -36.58 -39.87
CA GLY A 278 -37.10 -37.79 -40.68
C GLY A 278 -37.97 -38.98 -40.35
N ARG A 279 -39.26 -38.88 -40.54
CA ARG A 279 -40.17 -40.06 -40.77
C ARG A 279 -41.58 -39.62 -41.10
N ARG A 280 -41.93 -39.73 -42.36
CA ARG A 280 -43.21 -40.05 -43.01
C ARG A 280 -43.05 -39.73 -44.51
N HIS A 281 -43.12 -40.56 -45.49
CA HIS A 281 -44.19 -41.46 -45.86
C HIS A 281 -43.65 -42.45 -46.88
N LEU A 282 -43.81 -43.73 -46.66
CA LEU A 282 -43.98 -44.76 -47.65
C LEU A 282 -45.26 -45.49 -47.27
N ALA A 283 -46.32 -45.30 -48.06
CA ALA A 283 -47.46 -46.14 -48.18
C ALA A 283 -48.05 -45.81 -49.53
N ALA A 284 -47.87 -46.67 -50.53
CA ALA A 284 -48.71 -47.64 -51.09
C ALA A 284 -49.78 -47.07 -52.05
N GLY A 285 -49.84 -47.61 -53.27
CA GLY A 285 -51.07 -47.65 -54.08
C GLY A 285 -50.84 -47.71 -55.56
N HIS A 286 -50.93 -48.98 -56.15
CA HIS A 286 -51.21 -49.40 -57.48
C HIS A 286 -50.41 -48.95 -58.67
#